data_ab8702b83e6c3e9692bc31fd456f8948
#
_entry.id   ab8702b83e6c3e9692bc31fd456f8948
#
_cell.length_a   1.000
_cell.length_b   1.000
_cell.length_c   1.000
_cell.angle_alpha   90.00
_cell.angle_beta   90.00
_cell.angle_gamma   90.00
#
_symmetry.space_group_name_H-M   'P 1'
#
loop_
_entity.id
_entity.type
_entity.pdbx_description
1 polymer ?
#
loop_
_entity_poly.entity_id
_entity_poly.type
_entity_poly.pdbx_seq_one_letter_code
_entity_poly.pdbx_strand_id
1 'polypeptide(L)'
;AAVYDLQEKYAYNAGYTAAAALDDALIVLGGAFTQGIGDSATELTDSSIRRAIQYLDAADAPQEDRAFFFSPATMWDDIMAIDKFVLANEAGGRGPVTSGPVGMLYGYKVYVTSRIPTTLGSVMNFYAHKDALVFASSRVRVQSQYLQQRLGTLVTADVMYGVLENRDTSGTTMRCKI
;
A
#
# COMPACT_ATOMS: atom_id res chain seq x y z
N ALA A 1 24.33 -4.66 29.90
CA ALA A 1 24.20 -4.94 28.46
C ALA A 1 22.73 -5.17 28.06
N ALA A 2 21.98 -6.00 28.80
CA ALA A 2 20.58 -6.30 28.45
C ALA A 2 19.62 -5.08 28.51
N VAL A 3 19.88 -4.13 29.34
CA VAL A 3 19.02 -2.92 29.52
C VAL A 3 19.16 -1.95 28.35
N TYR A 4 20.33 -1.80 27.78
CA TYR A 4 20.56 -0.95 26.61
C TYR A 4 19.84 -1.50 25.36
N ASP A 5 19.88 -2.80 25.17
CA ASP A 5 19.23 -3.48 24.05
C ASP A 5 17.70 -3.36 24.08
N LEU A 6 17.09 -3.32 25.28
CA LEU A 6 15.66 -3.11 25.45
C LEU A 6 15.22 -1.69 25.09
N GLN A 7 15.95 -0.66 25.46
CA GLN A 7 15.60 0.73 25.13
C GLN A 7 15.68 0.98 23.62
N GLU A 8 16.68 0.43 22.95
CA GLU A 8 16.82 0.53 21.50
C GLU A 8 15.68 -0.16 20.78
N LYS A 9 15.30 -1.37 21.22
CA LYS A 9 14.14 -2.11 20.66
C LYS A 9 12.82 -1.35 20.85
N TYR A 10 12.59 -0.76 22.01
CA TYR A 10 11.39 0.04 22.24
C TYR A 10 11.36 1.30 21.39
N ALA A 11 12.48 2.00 21.24
CA ALA A 11 12.58 3.18 20.37
C ALA A 11 12.33 2.82 18.90
N TYR A 12 12.90 1.71 18.42
CA TYR A 12 12.66 1.20 17.08
C TYR A 12 11.18 0.85 16.86
N ASN A 13 10.56 0.11 17.78
CA ASN A 13 9.15 -0.26 17.67
C ASN A 13 8.23 0.97 17.69
N ALA A 14 8.55 1.98 18.49
CA ALA A 14 7.81 3.23 18.53
C ALA A 14 7.89 3.99 17.18
N GLY A 15 9.09 4.07 16.59
CA GLY A 15 9.29 4.64 15.26
C GLY A 15 8.55 3.86 14.17
N TYR A 16 8.61 2.54 14.20
CA TYR A 16 7.89 1.67 13.29
C TYR A 16 6.37 1.86 13.38
N THR A 17 5.82 1.94 14.59
CA THR A 17 4.37 2.15 14.81
C THR A 17 3.92 3.52 14.28
N ALA A 18 4.75 4.56 14.46
CA ALA A 18 4.46 5.88 13.93
C ALA A 18 4.47 5.90 12.38
N ALA A 19 5.45 5.27 11.75
CA ALA A 19 5.50 5.12 10.29
C ALA A 19 4.31 4.31 9.78
N ALA A 20 3.97 3.23 10.47
CA ALA A 20 2.84 2.38 10.15
C ALA A 20 1.49 3.13 10.15
N ALA A 21 1.27 4.01 11.13
CA ALA A 21 0.05 4.82 11.21
C ALA A 21 -0.06 5.81 10.03
N LEU A 22 1.06 6.31 9.53
CA LEU A 22 1.14 7.19 8.37
C LEU A 22 0.79 6.44 7.09
N ASP A 23 1.35 5.24 6.91
CA ASP A 23 1.03 4.37 5.78
C ASP A 23 -0.45 3.98 5.77
N ASP A 24 -1.03 3.62 6.94
CA ASP A 24 -2.45 3.29 7.07
C ASP A 24 -3.34 4.45 6.63
N ALA A 25 -3.01 5.67 7.04
CA ALA A 25 -3.78 6.85 6.67
C ALA A 25 -3.75 7.13 5.15
N LEU A 26 -2.59 6.94 4.49
CA LEU A 26 -2.44 7.10 3.04
C LEU A 26 -3.20 6.02 2.26
N ILE A 27 -3.08 4.77 2.68
CA ILE A 27 -3.69 3.62 2.00
C ILE A 27 -5.21 3.67 2.10
N VAL A 28 -5.76 4.13 3.23
CA VAL A 28 -7.21 4.33 3.38
C VAL A 28 -7.73 5.34 2.36
N LEU A 29 -7.03 6.45 2.14
CA LEU A 29 -7.40 7.43 1.09
C LEU A 29 -7.29 6.83 -0.31
N GLY A 30 -6.24 6.04 -0.60
CA GLY A 30 -6.08 5.35 -1.88
C GLY A 30 -7.22 4.37 -2.19
N GLY A 31 -7.83 3.78 -1.18
CA GLY A 31 -9.01 2.92 -1.31
C GLY A 31 -10.34 3.68 -1.50
N ALA A 32 -10.35 5.01 -1.43
CA ALA A 32 -11.56 5.83 -1.43
C ALA A 32 -11.81 6.63 -2.71
N PHE A 33 -10.98 6.49 -3.74
CA PHE A 33 -11.18 7.19 -5.01
C PHE A 33 -12.59 6.97 -5.58
N THR A 34 -13.16 8.03 -6.16
CA THR A 34 -14.51 8.01 -6.73
C THR A 34 -14.63 7.04 -7.91
N GLN A 35 -13.56 6.91 -8.70
CA GLN A 35 -13.53 5.93 -9.78
C GLN A 35 -13.24 4.54 -9.22
N GLY A 36 -14.20 3.62 -9.38
CA GLY A 36 -14.10 2.25 -8.90
C GLY A 36 -14.34 1.22 -9.99
N ILE A 37 -13.64 0.09 -9.89
CA ILE A 37 -13.77 -1.08 -10.75
C ILE A 37 -13.98 -2.30 -9.89
N GLY A 38 -14.83 -3.23 -10.35
CA GLY A 38 -15.13 -4.45 -9.63
C GLY A 38 -16.13 -4.27 -8.49
N ASP A 39 -16.42 -5.35 -7.82
CA ASP A 39 -17.35 -5.42 -6.70
C ASP A 39 -16.89 -6.43 -5.64
N SER A 40 -17.66 -6.61 -4.58
CA SER A 40 -17.36 -7.53 -3.50
C SER A 40 -17.58 -9.02 -3.82
N ALA A 41 -18.12 -9.34 -4.99
CA ALA A 41 -18.47 -10.71 -5.38
C ALA A 41 -17.52 -11.31 -6.43
N THR A 42 -16.72 -10.47 -7.08
CA THR A 42 -15.86 -10.87 -8.19
C THR A 42 -14.37 -10.81 -7.84
N GLU A 43 -13.61 -11.70 -8.44
CA GLU A 43 -12.14 -11.70 -8.40
C GLU A 43 -11.59 -10.63 -9.34
N LEU A 44 -10.37 -10.18 -9.08
CA LEU A 44 -9.71 -9.22 -9.94
C LEU A 44 -9.17 -9.91 -11.20
N THR A 45 -9.63 -9.46 -12.36
CA THR A 45 -9.25 -10.03 -13.65
C THR A 45 -8.29 -9.13 -14.43
N ASP A 46 -7.62 -9.69 -15.44
CA ASP A 46 -6.79 -8.93 -16.39
C ASP A 46 -7.56 -7.77 -17.05
N SER A 47 -8.85 -7.98 -17.36
CA SER A 47 -9.69 -6.92 -17.91
C SER A 47 -9.92 -5.75 -16.94
N SER A 48 -10.05 -6.04 -15.64
CA SER A 48 -10.19 -5.02 -14.59
C SER A 48 -8.92 -4.19 -14.47
N ILE A 49 -7.74 -4.82 -14.51
CA ILE A 49 -6.45 -4.14 -14.46
C ILE A 49 -6.27 -3.20 -15.67
N ARG A 50 -6.54 -3.69 -16.88
CA ARG A 50 -6.48 -2.87 -18.10
C ARG A 50 -7.47 -1.71 -18.07
N ARG A 51 -8.64 -1.91 -17.50
CA ARG A 51 -9.64 -0.85 -17.33
C ARG A 51 -9.19 0.22 -16.34
N ALA A 52 -8.47 -0.17 -15.27
CA ALA A 52 -7.86 0.79 -14.34
C ALA A 52 -6.84 1.69 -15.05
N ILE A 53 -5.99 1.10 -15.91
CA ILE A 53 -5.03 1.86 -16.71
C ILE A 53 -5.78 2.81 -17.67
N GLN A 54 -6.79 2.31 -18.36
CA GLN A 54 -7.61 3.10 -19.28
C GLN A 54 -8.27 4.32 -18.61
N TYR A 55 -8.72 4.19 -17.37
CA TYR A 55 -9.35 5.31 -16.65
C TYR A 55 -8.36 6.45 -16.38
N LEU A 56 -7.15 6.14 -15.96
CA LEU A 56 -6.12 7.16 -15.75
C LEU A 56 -5.66 7.79 -17.07
N ASP A 57 -5.58 7.00 -18.14
CA ASP A 57 -5.24 7.51 -19.47
C ASP A 57 -6.34 8.42 -20.04
N ALA A 58 -7.61 8.07 -19.82
CA ALA A 58 -8.75 8.90 -20.21
C ALA A 58 -8.87 10.20 -19.38
N ALA A 59 -8.29 10.22 -18.19
CA ALA A 59 -8.23 11.39 -17.32
C ALA A 59 -6.98 12.26 -17.57
N ASP A 60 -6.20 11.98 -18.64
CA ASP A 60 -4.93 12.66 -18.96
C ASP A 60 -3.94 12.70 -17.79
N ALA A 61 -3.95 11.69 -16.93
CA ALA A 61 -2.95 11.58 -15.88
C ALA A 61 -1.58 11.23 -16.50
N PRO A 62 -0.46 11.75 -15.98
CA PRO A 62 0.88 11.39 -16.48
C PRO A 62 1.12 9.89 -16.39
N GLN A 63 1.80 9.30 -17.38
CA GLN A 63 2.09 7.86 -17.39
C GLN A 63 3.25 7.47 -16.47
N GLU A 64 4.11 8.42 -16.16
CA GLU A 64 5.21 8.23 -15.23
C GLU A 64 4.71 8.15 -13.78
N ASP A 65 5.47 7.48 -12.93
CA ASP A 65 5.21 7.41 -11.47
C ASP A 65 3.82 6.90 -11.06
N ARG A 66 3.20 6.05 -11.88
CA ARG A 66 1.99 5.31 -11.52
C ARG A 66 2.37 3.99 -10.87
N ALA A 67 1.56 3.53 -9.92
CA ALA A 67 1.78 2.27 -9.23
C ALA A 67 0.49 1.57 -8.85
N PHE A 68 0.54 0.24 -8.83
CA PHE A 68 -0.49 -0.63 -8.29
C PHE A 68 -0.21 -0.95 -6.83
N PHE A 69 -1.27 -0.96 -6.03
CA PHE A 69 -1.22 -1.36 -4.63
C PHE A 69 -2.22 -2.49 -4.41
N PHE A 70 -1.70 -3.68 -4.09
CA PHE A 70 -2.50 -4.87 -3.88
C PHE A 70 -2.35 -5.40 -2.46
N SER A 71 -3.42 -6.03 -1.96
CA SER A 71 -3.35 -6.84 -0.77
C SER A 71 -2.60 -8.15 -1.06
N PRO A 72 -2.02 -8.80 -0.04
CA PRO A 72 -1.40 -10.11 -0.23
C PRO A 72 -2.39 -11.17 -0.76
N ALA A 73 -3.64 -11.16 -0.31
CA ALA A 73 -4.67 -12.07 -0.80
C ALA A 73 -4.92 -11.86 -2.30
N THR A 74 -5.25 -10.64 -2.72
CA THR A 74 -5.45 -10.31 -4.14
C THR A 74 -4.23 -10.66 -4.99
N MET A 75 -3.02 -10.43 -4.48
CA MET A 75 -1.80 -10.74 -5.22
C MET A 75 -1.65 -12.23 -5.50
N TRP A 76 -1.87 -13.07 -4.48
CA TRP A 76 -1.64 -14.52 -4.60
C TRP A 76 -2.83 -15.27 -5.20
N ASP A 77 -4.06 -14.86 -4.89
CA ASP A 77 -5.25 -15.58 -5.33
C ASP A 77 -5.73 -15.10 -6.71
N ASP A 78 -5.73 -13.78 -6.96
CA ASP A 78 -6.25 -13.23 -8.21
C ASP A 78 -5.15 -13.00 -9.26
N ILE A 79 -4.12 -12.21 -8.93
CA ILE A 79 -3.11 -11.78 -9.92
C ILE A 79 -2.25 -12.96 -10.40
N MET A 80 -1.84 -13.82 -9.47
CA MET A 80 -1.03 -14.99 -9.80
C MET A 80 -1.83 -16.12 -10.46
N ALA A 81 -3.16 -16.08 -10.41
CA ALA A 81 -4.03 -17.01 -11.12
C ALA A 81 -4.25 -16.61 -12.59
N ILE A 82 -3.83 -15.40 -13.01
CA ILE A 82 -3.99 -14.95 -14.39
C ILE A 82 -2.97 -15.64 -15.29
N ASP A 83 -3.41 -16.51 -16.18
CA ASP A 83 -2.56 -17.31 -17.09
C ASP A 83 -1.50 -16.51 -17.83
N LYS A 84 -1.80 -15.29 -18.27
CA LYS A 84 -0.86 -14.43 -18.98
C LYS A 84 0.40 -14.10 -18.18
N PHE A 85 0.29 -14.01 -16.86
CA PHE A 85 1.43 -13.72 -16.00
C PHE A 85 2.23 -14.98 -15.67
N VAL A 86 1.58 -16.13 -15.68
CA VAL A 86 2.22 -17.45 -15.52
C VAL A 86 2.92 -17.86 -16.82
N LEU A 87 2.26 -17.71 -17.97
CA LEU A 87 2.78 -18.07 -19.29
C LEU A 87 3.93 -17.15 -19.77
N ALA A 88 4.02 -15.93 -19.29
CA ALA A 88 5.19 -15.07 -19.51
C ALA A 88 6.50 -15.70 -19.00
N ASN A 89 6.39 -16.64 -18.08
CA ASN A 89 7.50 -17.44 -17.58
C ASN A 89 7.99 -18.49 -18.59
N GLU A 90 7.11 -19.04 -19.41
CA GLU A 90 7.43 -20.03 -20.46
C GLU A 90 8.13 -19.39 -21.66
N ALA A 91 7.93 -18.09 -21.89
CA ALA A 91 8.57 -17.31 -22.97
C ALA A 91 10.02 -16.88 -22.65
N GLY A 92 10.65 -17.42 -21.59
CA GLY A 92 12.05 -17.13 -21.22
C GLY A 92 12.24 -15.86 -20.38
N GLY A 93 11.17 -15.28 -19.87
CA GLY A 93 11.21 -14.19 -18.89
C GLY A 93 11.43 -14.70 -17.46
N ARG A 94 11.79 -13.80 -16.54
CA ARG A 94 11.80 -14.07 -15.10
C ARG A 94 10.33 -14.08 -14.61
N GLY A 95 9.75 -15.26 -14.52
CA GLY A 95 8.38 -15.42 -14.03
C GLY A 95 8.30 -15.42 -12.51
N PRO A 96 7.05 -15.33 -11.99
CA PRO A 96 6.79 -15.28 -10.56
C PRO A 96 7.29 -16.51 -9.78
N VAL A 97 7.33 -17.68 -10.43
CA VAL A 97 7.81 -18.92 -9.82
C VAL A 97 9.33 -18.91 -9.55
N THR A 98 10.09 -18.17 -10.37
CA THR A 98 11.55 -18.10 -10.25
C THR A 98 12.07 -16.87 -9.54
N SER A 99 11.33 -15.77 -9.56
CA SER A 99 11.79 -14.49 -9.01
C SER A 99 10.87 -13.86 -7.94
N GLY A 100 9.85 -14.58 -7.52
CA GLY A 100 8.87 -14.08 -6.54
C GLY A 100 7.74 -13.26 -7.17
N PRO A 101 6.97 -12.53 -6.36
CA PRO A 101 5.79 -11.82 -6.81
C PRO A 101 6.11 -10.81 -7.91
N VAL A 102 5.14 -10.57 -8.80
CA VAL A 102 5.27 -9.64 -9.92
C VAL A 102 5.62 -8.25 -9.43
N GLY A 103 6.82 -7.78 -9.75
CA GLY A 103 7.29 -6.44 -9.38
C GLY A 103 6.81 -5.34 -10.33
N MET A 104 6.41 -5.71 -11.53
CA MET A 104 5.90 -4.80 -12.57
C MET A 104 4.75 -5.45 -13.33
N LEU A 105 3.69 -4.70 -13.56
CA LEU A 105 2.50 -5.11 -14.29
C LEU A 105 2.20 -4.07 -15.38
N TYR A 106 2.19 -4.49 -16.64
CA TYR A 106 2.01 -3.58 -17.78
C TYR A 106 2.98 -2.38 -17.80
N GLY A 107 4.19 -2.54 -17.27
CA GLY A 107 5.20 -1.48 -17.19
C GLY A 107 5.11 -0.60 -15.93
N TYR A 108 4.10 -0.81 -15.08
CA TYR A 108 3.92 -0.07 -13.82
C TYR A 108 4.36 -0.89 -12.61
N LYS A 109 4.87 -0.22 -11.60
CA LYS A 109 5.33 -0.85 -10.36
C LYS A 109 4.15 -1.43 -9.57
N VAL A 110 4.39 -2.57 -8.93
CA VAL A 110 3.43 -3.24 -8.05
C VAL A 110 3.97 -3.25 -6.63
N TYR A 111 3.17 -2.74 -5.72
CA TYR A 111 3.42 -2.79 -4.29
C TYR A 111 2.40 -3.68 -3.60
N VAL A 112 2.87 -4.56 -2.73
CA VAL A 112 2.02 -5.45 -1.96
C VAL A 112 2.08 -5.05 -0.49
N THR A 113 0.93 -4.78 0.10
CA THR A 113 0.83 -4.38 1.50
C THR A 113 -0.40 -4.98 2.19
N SER A 114 -0.21 -5.45 3.41
CA SER A 114 -1.29 -5.98 4.25
C SER A 114 -2.20 -4.90 4.85
N ARG A 115 -1.89 -3.62 4.59
CA ARG A 115 -2.62 -2.48 5.16
C ARG A 115 -3.80 -2.02 4.33
N ILE A 116 -4.03 -2.65 3.18
CA ILE A 116 -5.17 -2.32 2.31
C ILE A 116 -6.47 -2.57 3.06
N PRO A 117 -7.38 -1.57 3.13
CA PRO A 117 -8.60 -1.69 3.88
C PRO A 117 -9.54 -2.71 3.25
N THR A 118 -10.22 -3.41 4.13
CA THR A 118 -11.31 -4.31 3.77
C THR A 118 -12.62 -3.68 4.21
N THR A 119 -13.52 -3.43 3.28
CA THR A 119 -14.79 -2.77 3.55
C THR A 119 -15.94 -3.56 2.95
N LEU A 120 -16.97 -3.87 3.74
CA LEU A 120 -18.17 -4.58 3.29
C LEU A 120 -17.88 -5.89 2.54
N GLY A 121 -16.89 -6.65 3.00
CA GLY A 121 -16.54 -7.94 2.37
C GLY A 121 -15.73 -7.81 1.09
N SER A 122 -15.17 -6.64 0.79
CA SER A 122 -14.28 -6.42 -0.35
C SER A 122 -12.94 -5.82 0.05
N VAL A 123 -11.91 -6.20 -0.67
CA VAL A 123 -10.57 -5.63 -0.57
C VAL A 123 -10.49 -4.42 -1.49
N MET A 124 -10.01 -3.29 -0.96
CA MET A 124 -9.96 -2.00 -1.65
C MET A 124 -8.55 -1.75 -2.23
N ASN A 125 -8.16 -2.55 -3.20
CA ASN A 125 -6.93 -2.31 -3.95
C ASN A 125 -7.05 -1.01 -4.76
N PHE A 126 -5.92 -0.41 -5.14
CA PHE A 126 -5.98 0.82 -5.94
C PHE A 126 -4.78 0.94 -6.90
N TYR A 127 -4.99 1.73 -7.94
CA TYR A 127 -3.99 2.14 -8.91
C TYR A 127 -3.97 3.66 -8.97
N ALA A 128 -2.83 4.28 -8.73
CA ALA A 128 -2.75 5.71 -8.64
C ALA A 128 -1.42 6.27 -9.16
N HIS A 129 -1.47 7.50 -9.64
CA HIS A 129 -0.31 8.34 -9.88
C HIS A 129 0.14 9.00 -8.56
N LYS A 130 1.41 9.33 -8.44
CA LYS A 130 1.97 9.95 -7.22
C LYS A 130 1.26 11.24 -6.79
N ASP A 131 0.73 12.03 -7.74
CA ASP A 131 0.06 13.29 -7.45
C ASP A 131 -1.40 13.11 -6.99
N ALA A 132 -1.93 11.87 -6.98
CA ALA A 132 -3.26 11.58 -6.49
C ALA A 132 -3.37 11.83 -4.99
N LEU A 133 -2.33 11.50 -4.25
CA LEU A 133 -2.26 11.62 -2.80
C LEU A 133 -1.09 12.51 -2.40
N VAL A 134 -1.33 13.37 -1.42
CA VAL A 134 -0.30 14.22 -0.82
C VAL A 134 -0.25 13.96 0.67
N PHE A 135 0.95 13.86 1.19
CA PHE A 135 1.16 13.81 2.62
C PHE A 135 2.17 14.86 3.07
N ALA A 136 1.97 15.36 4.27
CA ALA A 136 2.91 16.19 4.98
C ALA A 136 3.15 15.58 6.35
N SER A 137 4.40 15.37 6.72
CA SER A 137 4.76 14.87 8.04
C SER A 137 5.78 15.76 8.71
N SER A 138 5.63 15.93 9.99
CA SER A 138 6.67 16.52 10.85
C SER A 138 7.72 15.46 11.17
N ARG A 139 8.86 15.94 11.68
CA ARG A 139 9.92 15.04 12.16
C ARG A 139 9.38 14.18 13.29
N VAL A 140 9.61 12.87 13.23
CA VAL A 140 9.35 11.95 14.34
C VAL A 140 10.27 12.32 15.49
N ARG A 141 9.70 12.53 16.67
CA ARG A 141 10.43 12.76 17.90
C ARG A 141 10.31 11.53 18.78
N VAL A 142 11.45 11.05 19.26
CA VAL A 142 11.51 10.01 20.28
C VAL A 142 12.19 10.61 21.50
N GLN A 143 11.52 10.59 22.63
CA GLN A 143 12.01 11.15 23.89
C GLN A 143 11.99 10.08 24.97
N SER A 144 13.01 10.06 25.79
CA SER A 144 13.07 9.21 26.98
C SER A 144 13.13 10.07 28.22
N GLN A 145 12.31 9.77 29.22
CA GLN A 145 12.24 10.44 30.50
C GLN A 145 12.23 9.43 31.63
N TYR A 146 13.08 9.64 32.64
CA TYR A 146 13.03 8.83 33.85
C TYR A 146 11.88 9.28 34.75
N LEU A 147 10.98 8.37 35.08
CA LEU A 147 9.86 8.60 35.99
C LEU A 147 10.21 8.12 37.40
N GLN A 148 10.51 9.05 38.28
CA GLN A 148 10.86 8.76 39.68
C GLN A 148 9.70 8.06 40.43
N GLN A 149 8.45 8.40 40.12
CA GLN A 149 7.27 7.83 40.77
C GLN A 149 7.05 6.34 40.45
N ARG A 150 7.58 5.86 39.32
CA ARG A 150 7.43 4.47 38.86
C ARG A 150 8.76 3.72 38.74
N LEU A 151 9.86 4.36 39.12
CA LEU A 151 11.23 3.83 39.05
C LEU A 151 11.52 3.20 37.67
N GLY A 152 11.09 3.87 36.60
CA GLY A 152 11.21 3.37 35.22
C GLY A 152 11.46 4.48 34.20
N THR A 153 11.89 4.12 33.02
CA THR A 153 12.07 5.05 31.90
C THR A 153 10.83 5.03 30.99
N LEU A 154 10.20 6.18 30.80
CA LEU A 154 9.15 6.38 29.82
C LEU A 154 9.79 6.74 28.47
N VAL A 155 9.45 5.99 27.44
CA VAL A 155 9.80 6.31 26.04
C VAL A 155 8.54 6.78 25.34
N THR A 156 8.57 8.00 24.81
CA THR A 156 7.45 8.60 24.07
C THR A 156 7.89 8.88 22.65
N ALA A 157 7.10 8.47 21.67
CA ALA A 157 7.28 8.86 20.28
C ALA A 157 6.06 9.65 19.83
N ASP A 158 6.28 10.78 19.19
CA ASP A 158 5.25 11.62 18.61
C ASP A 158 5.57 11.94 17.15
N VAL A 159 4.54 11.95 16.32
CA VAL A 159 4.59 12.39 14.93
C VAL A 159 3.33 13.17 14.60
N MET A 160 3.49 14.32 13.97
CA MET A 160 2.38 15.07 13.39
C MET A 160 2.39 14.83 11.88
N TYR A 161 1.26 14.42 11.34
CA TYR A 161 1.10 14.21 9.90
C TYR A 161 -0.29 14.66 9.45
N GLY A 162 -0.39 14.96 8.16
CA GLY A 162 -1.64 15.21 7.47
C GLY A 162 -1.59 14.52 6.12
N VAL A 163 -2.67 13.89 5.74
CA VAL A 163 -2.85 13.24 4.44
C VAL A 163 -4.05 13.84 3.73
N LEU A 164 -3.95 14.02 2.42
CA LEU A 164 -5.00 14.60 1.61
C LEU A 164 -5.04 13.93 0.24
N GLU A 165 -6.23 13.68 -0.26
CA GLU A 165 -6.45 13.40 -1.66
C GLU A 165 -6.35 14.70 -2.45
N ASN A 166 -5.38 14.75 -3.37
CA ASN A 166 -5.10 15.95 -4.16
C ASN A 166 -5.83 15.93 -5.51
N ARG A 167 -5.84 14.77 -6.18
CA ARG A 167 -6.46 14.58 -7.50
C ARG A 167 -7.19 13.25 -7.57
N ASP A 168 -8.50 13.25 -7.38
CA ASP A 168 -9.34 12.06 -7.48
C ASP A 168 -9.24 11.37 -8.86
N THR A 169 -9.18 12.16 -9.93
CA THR A 169 -9.06 11.65 -11.31
C THR A 169 -7.75 10.94 -11.62
N SER A 170 -6.74 11.09 -10.78
CA SER A 170 -5.43 10.45 -10.92
C SER A 170 -5.32 9.14 -10.14
N GLY A 171 -6.41 8.64 -9.60
CA GLY A 171 -6.49 7.37 -8.89
C GLY A 171 -7.75 6.58 -9.24
N THR A 172 -7.68 5.28 -9.07
CA THR A 172 -8.80 4.34 -9.31
C THR A 172 -8.77 3.25 -8.26
N THR A 173 -9.90 3.00 -7.62
CA THR A 173 -10.08 1.89 -6.68
C THR A 173 -10.45 0.62 -7.43
N MET A 174 -9.81 -0.49 -7.10
CA MET A 174 -10.11 -1.82 -7.63
C MET A 174 -10.62 -2.70 -6.50
N ARG A 175 -11.90 -2.98 -6.53
CA ARG A 175 -12.58 -3.81 -5.53
C ARG A 175 -12.60 -5.26 -5.98
N CYS A 176 -12.28 -6.16 -5.08
CA CYS A 176 -12.42 -7.58 -5.31
C CYS A 176 -12.92 -8.28 -4.05
N LYS A 177 -13.37 -9.50 -4.23
CA LYS A 177 -13.77 -10.42 -3.16
C LYS A 177 -12.59 -10.66 -2.19
N ILE A 178 -12.89 -10.95 -0.93
CA ILE A 178 -11.94 -11.41 0.09
C ILE A 178 -11.65 -12.88 -0.12
#